data_7ec9c7ed3270c38736be7850fa50ddc8
#
_entry.id   7ec9c7ed3270c38736be7850fa50ddc8
#
_cell.length_a   1.000
_cell.length_b   1.000
_cell.length_c   1.000
_cell.angle_alpha   90.00
_cell.angle_beta   90.00
_cell.angle_gamma   90.00
#
_symmetry.space_group_name_H-M   'P 1'
#
loop_
_entity.id
_entity.type
_entity.pdbx_description
1 polymer ?
#
loop_
_entity_poly.entity_id
_entity_poly.type
_entity_poly.pdbx_seq_one_letter_code
_entity_poly.pdbx_strand_id
1 'polypeptide(L)'
;MCEGNSLGILLAHEEGLVSSTTVMMNMPYALWALDKAKAYPNLGIGVHLTLTAGKPLLPGKKSYTDEEGNFLRPSAYEDEFPDGEPDEVYEEWKAQIEAFIAHTGHLPTHLDSHHYVHMEHRQLEVIKRLAKEYNLPIRQTRYVDENYFPARCEFYKDGVSFETFKEICSTEGYDTVELVCHPALVDERLMNVSSYNMNRIKELELLKSDEFKQFIKDHDIQIITYADIKNN
;
A
#
# COMPACT_ATOMS: atom_id res chain seq x y z
N MET A 1 10.92 2.55 -3.06
CA MET A 1 11.15 1.39 -2.18
C MET A 1 12.63 1.13 -2.07
N CYS A 2 13.16 0.87 -0.87
CA CYS A 2 14.56 0.56 -0.57
C CYS A 2 14.61 -0.59 0.45
N GLU A 3 15.80 -1.10 0.74
CA GLU A 3 15.96 -2.21 1.70
C GLU A 3 15.39 -1.86 3.07
N GLY A 4 15.71 -0.66 3.58
CA GLY A 4 15.23 -0.21 4.90
C GLY A 4 13.72 -0.19 5.04
N ASN A 5 12.98 0.21 3.99
CA ASN A 5 11.52 0.10 3.98
C ASN A 5 11.06 -1.35 4.14
N SER A 6 11.57 -2.23 3.31
CA SER A 6 11.13 -3.62 3.29
C SER A 6 11.48 -4.34 4.59
N LEU A 7 12.69 -4.15 5.11
CA LEU A 7 13.12 -4.74 6.39
C LEU A 7 12.30 -4.20 7.56
N GLY A 8 11.98 -2.89 7.58
CA GLY A 8 11.14 -2.30 8.63
C GLY A 8 9.71 -2.86 8.63
N ILE A 9 9.14 -3.09 7.44
CA ILE A 9 7.80 -3.72 7.31
C ILE A 9 7.84 -5.18 7.79
N LEU A 10 8.85 -5.96 7.39
CA LEU A 10 8.99 -7.35 7.84
C LEU A 10 9.18 -7.43 9.36
N LEU A 11 9.96 -6.53 9.94
CA LEU A 11 10.14 -6.42 11.38
C LEU A 11 8.85 -6.02 12.12
N ALA A 12 8.07 -5.09 11.54
CA ALA A 12 6.77 -4.69 12.06
C ALA A 12 5.71 -5.81 11.97
N HIS A 13 5.89 -6.74 11.02
CA HIS A 13 5.08 -7.96 10.95
C HIS A 13 5.53 -9.01 11.97
N GLU A 14 6.83 -9.29 12.04
CA GLU A 14 7.41 -10.33 12.91
C GLU A 14 7.22 -10.01 14.39
N GLU A 15 7.47 -8.77 14.78
CA GLU A 15 7.48 -8.33 16.18
C GLU A 15 6.27 -7.46 16.57
N GLY A 16 5.44 -7.06 15.60
CA GLY A 16 4.38 -6.06 15.80
C GLY A 16 3.02 -6.46 15.26
N LEU A 17 2.27 -5.46 14.80
CA LEU A 17 0.86 -5.57 14.41
C LEU A 17 0.62 -5.52 12.89
N VAL A 18 1.64 -5.41 12.05
CA VAL A 18 1.47 -5.36 10.60
C VAL A 18 1.07 -6.73 10.07
N SER A 19 -0.11 -6.84 9.47
CA SER A 19 -0.65 -8.08 8.91
C SER A 19 -0.65 -8.10 7.37
N SER A 20 -0.70 -6.91 6.75
CA SER A 20 -0.68 -6.78 5.30
C SER A 20 0.29 -5.68 4.84
N THR A 21 0.81 -5.84 3.63
CA THR A 21 1.67 -4.85 2.97
C THR A 21 1.45 -4.87 1.48
N THR A 22 1.99 -3.88 0.76
CA THR A 22 1.94 -3.82 -0.71
C THR A 22 3.31 -3.55 -1.31
N VAL A 23 3.56 -4.05 -2.52
CA VAL A 23 4.82 -3.91 -3.24
C VAL A 23 4.65 -3.11 -4.52
N MET A 24 5.56 -2.14 -4.74
CA MET A 24 5.67 -1.37 -5.98
C MET A 24 6.54 -2.16 -6.97
N MET A 25 5.93 -2.85 -7.93
CA MET A 25 6.62 -3.77 -8.84
C MET A 25 7.59 -3.09 -9.80
N ASN A 26 7.42 -1.79 -10.05
CA ASN A 26 8.32 -0.99 -10.87
C ASN A 26 9.59 -0.52 -10.13
N MET A 27 9.75 -0.83 -8.84
CA MET A 27 10.89 -0.37 -8.05
C MET A 27 12.04 -1.37 -7.99
N PRO A 28 13.31 -0.90 -7.93
CA PRO A 28 14.49 -1.78 -8.03
C PRO A 28 14.57 -2.90 -6.99
N TYR A 29 13.99 -2.70 -5.80
CA TYR A 29 14.02 -3.68 -4.70
C TYR A 29 12.74 -4.52 -4.59
N ALA A 30 11.82 -4.46 -5.57
CA ALA A 30 10.56 -5.18 -5.50
C ALA A 30 10.76 -6.71 -5.39
N LEU A 31 11.51 -7.28 -6.32
CA LEU A 31 11.76 -8.73 -6.34
C LEU A 31 12.55 -9.21 -5.11
N TRP A 32 13.56 -8.44 -4.70
CA TRP A 32 14.31 -8.73 -3.49
C TRP A 32 13.42 -8.73 -2.23
N ALA A 33 12.50 -7.76 -2.12
CA ALA A 33 11.56 -7.68 -1.01
C ALA A 33 10.61 -8.88 -0.97
N LEU A 34 10.08 -9.29 -2.15
CA LEU A 34 9.24 -10.48 -2.27
C LEU A 34 10.00 -11.76 -1.91
N ASP A 35 11.28 -11.88 -2.30
CA ASP A 35 12.10 -13.03 -1.91
C ASP A 35 12.33 -13.07 -0.39
N LYS A 36 12.54 -11.93 0.27
CA LYS A 36 12.62 -11.86 1.74
C LYS A 36 11.32 -12.22 2.42
N ALA A 37 10.20 -11.78 1.85
CA ALA A 37 8.87 -12.03 2.39
C ALA A 37 8.45 -13.51 2.35
N LYS A 38 9.10 -14.37 1.58
CA LYS A 38 8.87 -15.82 1.58
C LYS A 38 9.05 -16.48 2.96
N ALA A 39 9.85 -15.87 3.85
CA ALA A 39 9.99 -16.31 5.22
C ALA A 39 8.77 -16.01 6.12
N TYR A 40 7.82 -15.20 5.64
CA TYR A 40 6.67 -14.70 6.40
C TYR A 40 5.35 -15.09 5.72
N PRO A 41 4.95 -16.36 5.74
CA PRO A 41 3.80 -16.86 4.99
C PRO A 41 2.45 -16.29 5.45
N ASN A 42 2.40 -15.71 6.64
CA ASN A 42 1.20 -15.08 7.20
C ASN A 42 1.08 -13.57 6.87
N LEU A 43 2.08 -12.98 6.19
CA LEU A 43 2.02 -11.60 5.74
C LEU A 43 1.22 -11.52 4.43
N GLY A 44 0.08 -10.82 4.45
CA GLY A 44 -0.67 -10.54 3.24
C GLY A 44 0.11 -9.57 2.34
N ILE A 45 0.33 -9.91 1.07
CA ILE A 45 1.08 -9.05 0.14
C ILE A 45 0.22 -8.69 -1.06
N GLY A 46 -0.10 -7.41 -1.19
CA GLY A 46 -0.78 -6.80 -2.33
C GLY A 46 0.18 -6.14 -3.32
N VAL A 47 -0.38 -5.58 -4.38
CA VAL A 47 0.36 -4.74 -5.34
C VAL A 47 0.02 -3.28 -5.13
N HIS A 48 1.06 -2.46 -4.85
CA HIS A 48 0.99 -1.00 -4.76
C HIS A 48 1.13 -0.40 -6.15
N LEU A 49 -0.01 -0.24 -6.82
CA LEU A 49 -0.05 0.26 -8.20
C LEU A 49 0.52 1.67 -8.28
N THR A 50 1.38 1.90 -9.25
CA THR A 50 2.17 3.12 -9.34
C THR A 50 1.93 3.83 -10.66
N LEU A 51 1.70 5.17 -10.58
CA LEU A 51 1.69 6.11 -11.71
C LEU A 51 2.48 7.39 -11.42
N THR A 52 3.12 7.50 -10.26
CA THR A 52 3.67 8.78 -9.77
C THR A 52 5.08 8.70 -9.23
N ALA A 53 5.72 7.54 -9.36
CA ALA A 53 7.08 7.31 -8.85
C ALA A 53 7.85 6.28 -9.69
N GLY A 54 9.09 6.58 -10.03
CA GLY A 54 9.97 5.72 -10.81
C GLY A 54 9.61 5.69 -12.29
N LYS A 55 9.86 4.56 -12.95
CA LYS A 55 9.54 4.32 -14.37
C LYS A 55 8.44 3.28 -14.49
N PRO A 56 7.57 3.39 -15.51
CA PRO A 56 6.60 2.33 -15.83
C PRO A 56 7.30 1.04 -16.27
N LEU A 57 6.61 -0.08 -16.13
CA LEU A 57 7.05 -1.35 -16.70
C LEU A 57 6.87 -1.38 -18.22
N LEU A 58 5.86 -0.69 -18.74
CA LEU A 58 5.58 -0.57 -20.16
C LEU A 58 6.10 0.78 -20.69
N PRO A 59 7.17 0.81 -21.49
CA PRO A 59 7.71 2.05 -22.03
C PRO A 59 6.82 2.65 -23.13
N GLY A 60 7.02 3.94 -23.41
CA GLY A 60 6.45 4.63 -24.57
C GLY A 60 5.04 5.19 -24.39
N LYS A 61 4.47 5.11 -23.20
CA LYS A 61 3.20 5.74 -22.86
C LYS A 61 3.43 7.22 -22.51
N LYS A 62 2.61 8.12 -23.05
CA LYS A 62 2.81 9.57 -22.91
C LYS A 62 1.85 10.25 -21.96
N SER A 63 0.71 9.62 -21.67
CA SER A 63 -0.30 10.25 -20.83
C SER A 63 0.10 10.39 -19.36
N TYR A 64 1.10 9.63 -18.92
CA TYR A 64 1.56 9.61 -17.53
C TYR A 64 3.11 9.63 -17.37
N THR A 65 3.85 9.89 -18.45
CA THR A 65 5.33 9.96 -18.38
C THR A 65 5.90 11.27 -18.91
N ASP A 66 7.05 11.66 -18.38
CA ASP A 66 7.89 12.73 -18.87
C ASP A 66 8.70 12.31 -20.11
N GLU A 67 9.53 13.24 -20.64
CA GLU A 67 10.37 13.00 -21.82
C GLU A 67 11.47 11.95 -21.56
N GLU A 68 11.89 11.76 -20.30
CA GLU A 68 12.85 10.76 -19.86
C GLU A 68 12.20 9.39 -19.60
N GLY A 69 10.88 9.29 -19.73
CA GLY A 69 10.09 8.09 -19.52
C GLY A 69 9.89 7.74 -18.05
N ASN A 70 9.99 8.70 -17.13
CA ASN A 70 9.61 8.50 -15.74
C ASN A 70 8.13 8.83 -15.59
N PHE A 71 7.49 8.24 -14.58
CA PHE A 71 6.15 8.69 -14.16
C PHE A 71 6.15 10.16 -13.77
N LEU A 72 5.14 10.88 -14.22
CA LEU A 72 4.90 12.25 -13.81
C LEU A 72 4.60 12.30 -12.30
N ARG A 73 5.12 13.30 -11.61
CA ARG A 73 4.80 13.54 -10.20
C ARG A 73 3.41 14.18 -10.08
N PRO A 74 2.69 14.04 -8.95
CA PRO A 74 1.40 14.68 -8.75
C PRO A 74 1.38 16.17 -9.09
N SER A 75 2.44 16.90 -8.71
CA SER A 75 2.60 18.33 -8.99
C SER A 75 2.75 18.71 -10.48
N ALA A 76 2.87 17.74 -11.38
CA ALA A 76 2.92 17.99 -12.82
C ALA A 76 1.52 18.02 -13.45
N TYR A 77 0.48 17.67 -12.72
CA TYR A 77 -0.92 17.69 -13.16
C TYR A 77 -1.63 18.92 -12.63
N GLU A 78 -2.59 19.45 -13.39
CA GLU A 78 -3.31 20.71 -13.08
C GLU A 78 -3.97 20.67 -11.70
N ASP A 79 -4.59 19.56 -11.34
CA ASP A 79 -5.24 19.34 -10.04
C ASP A 79 -4.40 18.53 -9.06
N GLU A 80 -3.08 18.41 -9.29
CA GLU A 80 -2.16 17.54 -8.55
C GLU A 80 -2.52 16.04 -8.59
N PHE A 81 -3.41 15.63 -9.53
CA PHE A 81 -3.84 14.24 -9.68
C PHE A 81 -3.37 13.63 -11.01
N PRO A 82 -2.83 12.42 -10.98
CA PRO A 82 -2.41 11.70 -12.18
C PRO A 82 -3.61 11.35 -13.06
N ASP A 83 -3.79 12.06 -14.15
CA ASP A 83 -4.87 11.84 -15.10
C ASP A 83 -4.38 11.17 -16.40
N GLY A 84 -3.80 9.98 -16.25
CA GLY A 84 -3.41 9.15 -17.40
C GLY A 84 -4.61 8.63 -18.19
N GLU A 85 -4.43 8.38 -19.49
CA GLU A 85 -5.47 7.78 -20.32
C GLU A 85 -5.84 6.38 -19.80
N PRO A 86 -7.12 6.08 -19.52
CA PRO A 86 -7.55 4.86 -18.83
C PRO A 86 -7.05 3.55 -19.44
N ASP A 87 -6.99 3.44 -20.77
CA ASP A 87 -6.50 2.23 -21.43
C ASP A 87 -4.98 2.08 -21.26
N GLU A 88 -4.20 3.16 -21.29
CA GLU A 88 -2.76 3.13 -21.02
C GLU A 88 -2.48 2.78 -19.56
N VAL A 89 -3.25 3.34 -18.62
CA VAL A 89 -3.16 3.03 -17.19
C VAL A 89 -3.54 1.58 -16.91
N TYR A 90 -4.59 1.08 -17.56
CA TYR A 90 -4.98 -0.33 -17.43
C TYR A 90 -3.86 -1.28 -17.86
N GLU A 91 -3.23 -1.02 -19.01
CA GLU A 91 -2.14 -1.86 -19.49
C GLU A 91 -0.94 -1.84 -18.52
N GLU A 92 -0.55 -0.67 -18.02
CA GLU A 92 0.56 -0.53 -17.08
C GLU A 92 0.27 -1.20 -15.73
N TRP A 93 -0.90 -0.95 -15.14
CA TRP A 93 -1.27 -1.56 -13.87
C TRP A 93 -1.45 -3.08 -13.98
N LYS A 94 -1.98 -3.55 -15.12
CA LYS A 94 -2.01 -4.98 -15.43
C LYS A 94 -0.60 -5.56 -15.49
N ALA A 95 0.34 -4.89 -16.15
CA ALA A 95 1.73 -5.34 -16.20
C ALA A 95 2.38 -5.40 -14.81
N GLN A 96 2.05 -4.46 -13.91
CA GLN A 96 2.53 -4.50 -12.52
C GLN A 96 1.95 -5.70 -11.75
N ILE A 97 0.68 -6.03 -11.92
CA ILE A 97 0.05 -7.22 -11.32
C ILE A 97 0.67 -8.51 -11.89
N GLU A 98 0.80 -8.58 -13.20
CA GLU A 98 1.38 -9.76 -13.88
C GLU A 98 2.86 -9.98 -13.52
N ALA A 99 3.63 -8.89 -13.31
CA ALA A 99 5.00 -8.99 -12.82
C ALA A 99 5.08 -9.59 -11.40
N PHE A 100 4.13 -9.25 -10.53
CA PHE A 100 4.00 -9.88 -9.20
C PHE A 100 3.71 -11.37 -9.34
N ILE A 101 2.71 -11.73 -10.14
CA ILE A 101 2.30 -13.13 -10.35
C ILE A 101 3.45 -13.94 -10.95
N ALA A 102 4.13 -13.41 -11.96
CA ALA A 102 5.26 -14.07 -12.61
C ALA A 102 6.42 -14.38 -11.63
N HIS A 103 6.67 -13.49 -10.66
CA HIS A 103 7.73 -13.70 -9.68
C HIS A 103 7.32 -14.62 -8.53
N THR A 104 6.09 -14.50 -8.04
CA THR A 104 5.62 -15.21 -6.84
C THR A 104 4.94 -16.55 -7.14
N GLY A 105 4.38 -16.71 -8.33
CA GLY A 105 3.59 -17.87 -8.73
C GLY A 105 2.15 -17.88 -8.19
N HIS A 106 1.69 -16.80 -7.54
CA HIS A 106 0.34 -16.67 -7.01
C HIS A 106 -0.20 -15.24 -7.16
N LEU A 107 -1.51 -15.05 -6.95
CA LEU A 107 -2.15 -13.74 -6.95
C LEU A 107 -1.70 -12.90 -5.73
N PRO A 108 -1.64 -11.56 -5.84
CA PRO A 108 -1.54 -10.69 -4.67
C PRO A 108 -2.81 -10.80 -3.81
N THR A 109 -2.73 -10.39 -2.55
CA THR A 109 -3.90 -10.45 -1.65
C THR A 109 -4.89 -9.31 -1.89
N HIS A 110 -4.46 -8.18 -2.41
CA HIS A 110 -5.27 -7.00 -2.67
C HIS A 110 -4.55 -6.01 -3.58
N LEU A 111 -5.26 -4.97 -3.97
CA LEU A 111 -4.75 -3.85 -4.75
C LEU A 111 -4.93 -2.55 -3.98
N ASP A 112 -3.92 -1.70 -4.01
CA ASP A 112 -3.97 -0.29 -3.64
C ASP A 112 -3.09 0.53 -4.58
N SER A 113 -2.83 1.80 -4.32
CA SER A 113 -1.91 2.56 -5.16
C SER A 113 -1.14 3.62 -4.40
N HIS A 114 0.02 3.97 -4.95
CA HIS A 114 0.84 5.07 -4.50
C HIS A 114 0.12 6.40 -4.68
N HIS A 115 0.12 7.24 -3.62
CA HIS A 115 -0.60 8.51 -3.56
C HIS A 115 -2.13 8.40 -3.77
N TYR A 116 -2.72 7.23 -3.52
CA TYR A 116 -4.17 6.98 -3.69
C TYR A 116 -4.72 7.26 -5.09
N VAL A 117 -3.87 7.20 -6.12
CA VAL A 117 -4.25 7.48 -7.52
C VAL A 117 -5.45 6.65 -7.98
N HIS A 118 -5.62 5.43 -7.47
CA HIS A 118 -6.75 4.55 -7.79
C HIS A 118 -8.10 5.09 -7.33
N MET A 119 -8.13 6.05 -6.42
CA MET A 119 -9.36 6.68 -5.92
C MET A 119 -9.79 7.88 -6.76
N GLU A 120 -8.98 8.29 -7.72
CA GLU A 120 -9.27 9.42 -8.58
C GLU A 120 -10.17 9.01 -9.74
N HIS A 121 -11.00 9.95 -10.18
CA HIS A 121 -12.17 9.78 -11.04
C HIS A 121 -12.00 8.76 -12.19
N ARG A 122 -11.00 8.94 -13.07
CA ARG A 122 -10.80 8.05 -14.23
C ARG A 122 -10.13 6.72 -13.84
N GLN A 123 -9.25 6.74 -12.85
CA GLN A 123 -8.46 5.59 -12.43
C GLN A 123 -9.26 4.62 -11.55
N LEU A 124 -10.32 5.12 -10.89
CA LEU A 124 -11.22 4.27 -10.10
C LEU A 124 -11.87 3.16 -10.96
N GLU A 125 -12.32 3.50 -12.17
CA GLU A 125 -12.91 2.50 -13.05
C GLU A 125 -11.87 1.52 -13.60
N VAL A 126 -10.62 1.97 -13.77
CA VAL A 126 -9.51 1.11 -14.19
C VAL A 126 -9.19 0.07 -13.10
N ILE A 127 -9.03 0.50 -11.84
CA ILE A 127 -8.73 -0.46 -10.76
C ILE A 127 -9.89 -1.41 -10.50
N LYS A 128 -11.16 -0.95 -10.57
CA LYS A 128 -12.34 -1.83 -10.45
C LYS A 128 -12.36 -2.90 -11.53
N ARG A 129 -12.01 -2.55 -12.77
CA ARG A 129 -11.89 -3.51 -13.88
C ARG A 129 -10.83 -4.56 -13.58
N LEU A 130 -9.64 -4.16 -13.14
CA LEU A 130 -8.55 -5.06 -12.78
C LEU A 130 -8.91 -5.93 -11.56
N ALA A 131 -9.48 -5.35 -10.51
CA ALA A 131 -9.90 -6.07 -9.33
C ALA A 131 -10.93 -7.17 -9.67
N LYS A 132 -11.88 -6.86 -10.55
CA LYS A 132 -12.84 -7.86 -11.06
C LYS A 132 -12.16 -8.94 -11.89
N GLU A 133 -11.22 -8.59 -12.77
CA GLU A 133 -10.50 -9.54 -13.63
C GLU A 133 -9.70 -10.56 -12.81
N TYR A 134 -9.02 -10.09 -11.75
CA TYR A 134 -8.18 -10.93 -10.88
C TYR A 134 -8.92 -11.45 -9.63
N ASN A 135 -10.16 -11.04 -9.42
CA ASN A 135 -10.95 -11.35 -8.20
C ASN A 135 -10.23 -10.92 -6.92
N LEU A 136 -9.79 -9.66 -6.86
CA LEU A 136 -9.02 -9.09 -5.76
C LEU A 136 -9.77 -7.97 -5.06
N PRO A 137 -9.70 -7.86 -3.72
CA PRO A 137 -10.17 -6.69 -3.01
C PRO A 137 -9.30 -5.47 -3.28
N ILE A 138 -9.90 -4.28 -3.16
CA ILE A 138 -9.24 -2.99 -3.33
C ILE A 138 -9.30 -2.25 -1.99
N ARG A 139 -8.21 -1.57 -1.60
CA ARG A 139 -8.27 -0.58 -0.52
C ARG A 139 -9.27 0.52 -0.89
N GLN A 140 -10.26 0.75 -0.03
CA GLN A 140 -11.31 1.73 -0.26
C GLN A 140 -11.33 2.78 0.83
N THR A 141 -11.10 4.03 0.45
CA THR A 141 -11.03 5.17 1.39
C THR A 141 -12.19 6.15 1.25
N ARG A 142 -12.82 6.25 0.07
CA ARG A 142 -13.80 7.31 -0.25
C ARG A 142 -15.16 6.79 -0.71
N TYR A 143 -15.24 5.55 -1.19
CA TYR A 143 -16.44 5.00 -1.80
C TYR A 143 -16.95 3.82 -1.00
N VAL A 144 -18.24 3.79 -0.76
CA VAL A 144 -18.92 2.73 -0.02
C VAL A 144 -19.55 1.77 -1.03
N ASP A 145 -19.24 0.50 -0.90
CA ASP A 145 -19.99 -0.61 -1.49
C ASP A 145 -20.38 -1.60 -0.39
N GLU A 146 -21.00 -2.72 -0.75
CA GLU A 146 -21.55 -3.68 0.22
C GLU A 146 -20.51 -4.27 1.17
N ASN A 147 -19.22 -4.30 0.78
CA ASN A 147 -18.12 -4.85 1.56
C ASN A 147 -17.13 -3.76 2.00
N TYR A 148 -17.58 -2.50 2.03
CA TYR A 148 -16.73 -1.40 2.39
C TYR A 148 -16.30 -1.44 3.86
N PHE A 149 -15.02 -1.23 4.09
CA PHE A 149 -14.45 -0.85 5.37
C PHE A 149 -13.47 0.31 5.16
N PRO A 150 -13.40 1.25 6.12
CA PRO A 150 -12.57 2.44 5.93
C PRO A 150 -11.09 2.11 6.05
N ALA A 151 -10.28 2.72 5.17
CA ALA A 151 -8.84 2.82 5.34
C ALA A 151 -8.53 4.17 6.02
N ARG A 152 -7.98 4.12 7.21
CA ARG A 152 -7.69 5.26 8.07
C ARG A 152 -6.21 5.65 7.92
N CYS A 153 -5.98 6.87 7.47
CA CYS A 153 -4.67 7.38 7.08
C CYS A 153 -4.09 8.37 8.10
N GLU A 154 -4.77 8.58 9.21
CA GLU A 154 -4.40 9.57 10.23
C GLU A 154 -3.15 9.17 11.01
N PHE A 155 -2.77 7.87 11.01
CA PHE A 155 -1.50 7.40 11.60
C PHE A 155 -0.31 7.78 10.71
N TYR A 156 -0.13 9.11 10.51
CA TYR A 156 0.85 9.70 9.60
C TYR A 156 1.35 11.05 10.15
N LYS A 157 2.63 11.37 9.99
CA LYS A 157 3.27 12.61 10.51
C LYS A 157 3.00 12.83 11.98
N ASP A 158 2.31 13.92 12.33
CA ASP A 158 1.99 14.30 13.71
C ASP A 158 0.93 13.38 14.34
N GLY A 159 0.17 12.66 13.49
CA GLY A 159 -0.81 11.66 13.92
C GLY A 159 -0.21 10.31 14.36
N VAL A 160 1.10 10.11 14.28
CA VAL A 160 1.74 8.88 14.77
C VAL A 160 1.77 8.88 16.31
N SER A 161 0.70 8.35 16.91
CA SER A 161 0.50 8.33 18.37
C SER A 161 -0.40 7.17 18.80
N PHE A 162 -0.37 6.84 20.10
CA PHE A 162 -1.26 5.84 20.68
C PHE A 162 -2.73 6.32 20.69
N GLU A 163 -2.97 7.59 20.87
CA GLU A 163 -4.30 8.19 20.81
C GLU A 163 -4.93 7.97 19.43
N THR A 164 -4.23 8.33 18.37
CA THR A 164 -4.70 8.10 16.99
C THR A 164 -4.93 6.62 16.70
N PHE A 165 -4.07 5.74 17.20
CA PHE A 165 -4.26 4.29 17.07
C PHE A 165 -5.57 3.83 17.73
N LYS A 166 -5.87 4.28 18.95
CA LYS A 166 -7.13 3.98 19.66
C LYS A 166 -8.34 4.49 18.91
N GLU A 167 -8.28 5.72 18.40
CA GLU A 167 -9.36 6.34 17.62
C GLU A 167 -9.64 5.53 16.34
N ILE A 168 -8.61 5.06 15.65
CA ILE A 168 -8.75 4.23 14.46
C ILE A 168 -9.41 2.90 14.84
N CYS A 169 -8.92 2.22 15.88
CA CYS A 169 -9.48 0.94 16.34
C CYS A 169 -10.93 1.07 16.85
N SER A 170 -11.34 2.28 17.24
CA SER A 170 -12.70 2.56 17.75
C SER A 170 -13.59 3.23 16.70
N THR A 171 -13.31 3.07 15.40
CA THR A 171 -14.10 3.67 14.31
C THR A 171 -15.53 3.15 14.35
N GLU A 172 -16.48 4.02 14.67
CA GLU A 172 -17.89 3.65 14.82
C GLU A 172 -18.54 3.23 13.51
N GLY A 173 -19.43 2.23 13.58
CA GLY A 173 -20.25 1.77 12.46
C GLY A 173 -19.55 0.78 11.53
N TYR A 174 -18.35 0.30 11.89
CA TYR A 174 -17.60 -0.68 11.09
C TYR A 174 -17.01 -1.77 11.98
N ASP A 175 -17.21 -3.02 11.57
CA ASP A 175 -16.62 -4.19 12.23
C ASP A 175 -15.16 -4.43 11.80
N THR A 176 -14.76 -3.83 10.69
CA THR A 176 -13.40 -3.91 10.14
C THR A 176 -12.90 -2.52 9.78
N VAL A 177 -11.65 -2.24 10.09
CA VAL A 177 -10.96 -0.99 9.72
C VAL A 177 -9.53 -1.31 9.30
N GLU A 178 -9.03 -0.62 8.27
CA GLU A 178 -7.61 -0.65 7.91
C GLU A 178 -6.88 0.53 8.55
N LEU A 179 -5.84 0.26 9.31
CA LEU A 179 -4.86 1.26 9.72
C LEU A 179 -3.73 1.31 8.69
N VAL A 180 -3.64 2.42 7.95
CA VAL A 180 -2.57 2.63 6.98
C VAL A 180 -1.33 3.16 7.68
N CYS A 181 -0.20 2.47 7.49
CA CYS A 181 1.07 2.84 8.10
C CYS A 181 2.25 2.65 7.14
N HIS A 182 3.39 3.25 7.48
CA HIS A 182 4.59 3.26 6.65
C HIS A 182 5.86 2.98 7.46
N PRO A 183 5.91 1.94 8.31
CA PRO A 183 7.08 1.67 9.13
C PRO A 183 8.31 1.39 8.26
N ALA A 184 9.49 1.83 8.72
CA ALA A 184 10.74 1.52 8.04
C ALA A 184 11.93 1.56 9.00
N LEU A 185 12.97 0.79 8.67
CA LEU A 185 14.33 1.08 9.10
C LEU A 185 14.87 2.15 8.14
N VAL A 186 15.24 3.31 8.68
CA VAL A 186 15.66 4.45 7.87
C VAL A 186 17.13 4.30 7.51
N ASP A 187 17.42 4.12 6.23
CA ASP A 187 18.76 4.08 5.66
C ASP A 187 19.06 5.37 4.84
N GLU A 188 20.31 5.54 4.41
CA GLU A 188 20.74 6.69 3.63
C GLU A 188 19.92 6.83 2.34
N ARG A 189 19.58 5.72 1.69
CA ARG A 189 18.80 5.75 0.46
C ARG A 189 17.39 6.28 0.71
N LEU A 190 16.73 5.83 1.78
CA LEU A 190 15.40 6.33 2.14
C LEU A 190 15.43 7.81 2.46
N MET A 191 16.45 8.28 3.17
CA MET A 191 16.65 9.71 3.45
C MET A 191 16.75 10.55 2.19
N ASN A 192 17.36 10.01 1.13
CA ASN A 192 17.57 10.74 -0.13
C ASN A 192 16.35 10.71 -1.08
N VAL A 193 15.47 9.69 -0.98
CA VAL A 193 14.36 9.52 -1.93
C VAL A 193 12.98 9.85 -1.37
N SER A 194 12.85 10.04 -0.06
CA SER A 194 11.57 10.31 0.60
C SER A 194 11.69 11.45 1.60
N SER A 195 10.78 12.40 1.52
CA SER A 195 10.62 13.44 2.56
C SER A 195 9.98 12.90 3.84
N TYR A 196 9.20 11.80 3.74
CA TYR A 196 8.66 11.08 4.88
C TYR A 196 9.62 9.96 5.28
N ASN A 197 10.47 10.22 6.24
CA ASN A 197 11.54 9.29 6.65
C ASN A 197 11.58 9.07 8.16
N MET A 198 11.96 10.05 9.00
CA MET A 198 12.14 9.83 10.45
C MET A 198 10.88 9.36 11.19
N ASN A 199 9.71 9.80 10.77
CA ASN A 199 8.45 9.35 11.38
C ASN A 199 8.20 7.86 11.17
N ARG A 200 8.78 7.25 10.14
CA ARG A 200 8.68 5.80 9.91
C ARG A 200 9.32 4.96 11.00
N ILE A 201 10.36 5.48 11.65
CA ILE A 201 10.98 4.84 12.83
C ILE A 201 9.97 4.86 13.99
N LYS A 202 9.32 6.00 14.21
CA LYS A 202 8.31 6.14 15.25
C LYS A 202 7.11 5.20 15.02
N GLU A 203 6.64 5.09 13.77
CA GLU A 203 5.61 4.11 13.40
C GLU A 203 6.07 2.68 13.73
N LEU A 204 7.29 2.30 13.32
CA LEU A 204 7.84 0.98 13.57
C LEU A 204 7.87 0.66 15.07
N GLU A 205 8.38 1.56 15.89
CA GLU A 205 8.50 1.36 17.34
C GLU A 205 7.13 1.26 18.02
N LEU A 206 6.16 2.10 17.64
CA LEU A 206 4.82 2.04 18.20
C LEU A 206 4.07 0.77 17.78
N LEU A 207 4.15 0.38 16.51
CA LEU A 207 3.49 -0.84 16.00
C LEU A 207 4.04 -2.13 16.64
N LYS A 208 5.28 -2.10 17.16
CA LYS A 208 5.91 -3.21 17.88
C LYS A 208 5.70 -3.13 19.40
N SER A 209 5.22 -2.00 19.92
CA SER A 209 5.16 -1.75 21.36
C SER A 209 4.21 -2.69 22.10
N ASP A 210 4.55 -2.99 23.35
CA ASP A 210 3.68 -3.77 24.22
C ASP A 210 2.37 -3.05 24.54
N GLU A 211 2.38 -1.70 24.53
CA GLU A 211 1.21 -0.88 24.73
C GLU A 211 0.13 -1.11 23.66
N PHE A 212 0.55 -1.12 22.37
CA PHE A 212 -0.37 -1.39 21.25
C PHE A 212 -0.88 -2.84 21.28
N LYS A 213 0.01 -3.79 21.54
CA LYS A 213 -0.36 -5.23 21.64
C LYS A 213 -1.32 -5.48 22.78
N GLN A 214 -1.10 -4.85 23.93
CA GLN A 214 -1.97 -4.98 25.09
C GLN A 214 -3.34 -4.38 24.81
N PHE A 215 -3.40 -3.21 24.17
CA PHE A 215 -4.67 -2.59 23.75
C PHE A 215 -5.49 -3.52 22.84
N ILE A 216 -4.87 -4.10 21.80
CA ILE A 216 -5.51 -5.06 20.89
C ILE A 216 -6.11 -6.24 21.68
N LYS A 217 -5.35 -6.79 22.63
CA LYS A 217 -5.78 -7.89 23.47
C LYS A 217 -6.93 -7.52 24.43
N ASP A 218 -6.83 -6.36 25.09
CA ASP A 218 -7.80 -5.91 26.09
C ASP A 218 -9.17 -5.57 25.46
N HIS A 219 -9.19 -5.25 24.17
CA HIS A 219 -10.41 -4.93 23.41
C HIS A 219 -10.88 -6.06 22.48
N ASP A 220 -10.28 -7.26 22.59
CA ASP A 220 -10.61 -8.44 21.75
C ASP A 220 -10.59 -8.11 20.24
N ILE A 221 -9.64 -7.29 19.81
CA ILE A 221 -9.49 -6.91 18.41
C ILE A 221 -8.74 -8.00 17.65
N GLN A 222 -9.32 -8.48 16.56
CA GLN A 222 -8.68 -9.46 15.70
C GLN A 222 -7.85 -8.77 14.60
N ILE A 223 -6.56 -9.09 14.55
CA ILE A 223 -5.69 -8.68 13.43
C ILE A 223 -5.91 -9.67 12.27
N ILE A 224 -6.35 -9.16 11.14
CA ILE A 224 -6.60 -9.94 9.92
C ILE A 224 -5.76 -9.43 8.75
N THR A 225 -5.71 -10.20 7.68
CA THR A 225 -5.11 -9.81 6.40
C THR A 225 -6.18 -9.55 5.35
N TYR A 226 -5.81 -8.94 4.24
CA TYR A 226 -6.71 -8.84 3.09
C TYR A 226 -7.12 -10.21 2.50
N ALA A 227 -6.33 -11.26 2.72
CA ALA A 227 -6.68 -12.61 2.30
C ALA A 227 -7.86 -13.22 3.10
N ASP A 228 -8.11 -12.68 4.31
CA ASP A 228 -9.22 -13.11 5.16
C ASP A 228 -10.54 -12.41 4.80
N ILE A 229 -10.47 -11.36 3.97
CA ILE A 229 -11.65 -10.60 3.52
C ILE A 229 -12.29 -11.36 2.36
N LYS A 230 -13.49 -11.87 2.59
CA LYS A 230 -14.23 -12.58 1.54
C LYS A 230 -14.74 -11.58 0.50
N ASN A 231 -14.37 -11.78 -0.75
CA ASN A 231 -15.06 -11.18 -1.88
C ASN A 231 -16.42 -11.89 -2.02
N ASN A 232 -17.50 -11.23 -1.59
CA ASN A 232 -18.87 -11.71 -1.79
C ASN A 232 -19.36 -11.34 -3.19
#